data_88ba713ed5ee6b52919620ce60eeeddd
#
_entry.id   88ba713ed5ee6b52919620ce60eeeddd
#
_cell.length_a   1.000
_cell.length_b   1.000
_cell.length_c   1.000
_cell.angle_alpha   90.00
_cell.angle_beta   90.00
_cell.angle_gamma   90.00
#
_symmetry.space_group_name_H-M   'P 1'
#
loop_
_entity.id
_entity.type
_entity.pdbx_description
1 polymer ?
#
loop_
_entity_poly.entity_id
_entity_poly.type
_entity_poly.pdbx_seq_one_letter_code
_entity_poly.pdbx_strand_id
1 'polypeptide(L)'
;VPNRNKIFSSIIQSVALSIANETKSPVQIAMGIHAGDHAIYPDCRQEFRDADYKAFCEGNWDSERVSAYTPYLDVDKFDILKDGESCCECLGIDFDEVYKRTNTSYKPIKFFHTSTRWKWYSDYKSASSVERIEAFIKLGRPDPVAYADETGPVNWETAKIHAEELLYDWAVDKGRD
;
A
#
# COMPACT_ATOMS: atom_id res chain seq x y z
N VAL A 1 13.48 8.81 1.34
CA VAL A 1 14.25 9.10 2.58
C VAL A 1 14.81 7.78 3.08
N PRO A 2 16.15 7.63 3.16
CA PRO A 2 16.75 6.43 3.73
C PRO A 2 16.23 6.17 5.16
N ASN A 3 16.08 4.88 5.50
CA ASN A 3 15.66 4.44 6.85
C ASN A 3 14.27 4.98 7.31
N ARG A 4 13.41 5.36 6.37
CA ARG A 4 12.10 5.95 6.66
C ARG A 4 11.21 5.02 7.48
N ASN A 5 11.11 3.75 7.09
CA ASN A 5 10.25 2.79 7.79
C ASN A 5 10.73 2.52 9.23
N LYS A 6 12.05 2.51 9.46
CA LYS A 6 12.61 2.41 10.82
C LYS A 6 12.23 3.62 11.69
N ILE A 7 12.26 4.83 11.12
CA ILE A 7 11.85 6.05 11.85
C ILE A 7 10.38 5.95 12.25
N PHE A 8 9.49 5.60 11.32
CA PHE A 8 8.07 5.41 11.61
C PHE A 8 7.83 4.29 12.61
N SER A 9 8.54 3.16 12.46
CA SER A 9 8.49 2.04 13.40
C SER A 9 8.83 2.49 14.83
N SER A 10 9.92 3.22 15.00
CA SER A 10 10.36 3.68 16.33
C SER A 10 9.35 4.62 16.98
N ILE A 11 8.74 5.51 16.20
CA ILE A 11 7.71 6.43 16.70
C ILE A 11 6.45 5.65 17.13
N ILE A 12 5.95 4.76 16.27
CA ILE A 12 4.72 4.03 16.59
C ILE A 12 4.92 3.02 17.72
N GLN A 13 6.10 2.39 17.83
CA GLN A 13 6.47 1.53 18.95
C GLN A 13 6.43 2.29 20.28
N SER A 14 6.95 3.52 20.31
CA SER A 14 6.92 4.38 21.51
C SER A 14 5.49 4.75 21.90
N VAL A 15 4.65 5.12 20.93
CA VAL A 15 3.23 5.44 21.16
C VAL A 15 2.47 4.20 21.64
N ALA A 16 2.67 3.05 21.00
CA ALA A 16 2.02 1.80 21.36
C ALA A 16 2.37 1.36 22.79
N LEU A 17 3.65 1.45 23.16
CA LEU A 17 4.09 1.13 24.51
C LEU A 17 3.50 2.07 25.56
N SER A 18 3.43 3.37 25.26
CA SER A 18 2.80 4.35 26.16
C SER A 18 1.31 4.01 26.40
N ILE A 19 0.58 3.70 25.33
CA ILE A 19 -0.84 3.28 25.41
C ILE A 19 -0.97 1.98 26.22
N ALA A 20 -0.14 0.97 25.92
CA ALA A 20 -0.17 -0.31 26.60
C ALA A 20 0.09 -0.16 28.11
N ASN A 21 1.02 0.71 28.49
CA ASN A 21 1.35 0.98 29.89
C ASN A 21 0.26 1.79 30.61
N GLU A 22 -0.36 2.74 29.92
CA GLU A 22 -1.45 3.55 30.48
C GLU A 22 -2.71 2.70 30.67
N THR A 23 -3.10 1.93 29.64
CA THR A 23 -4.34 1.14 29.65
C THR A 23 -4.21 -0.22 30.33
N LYS A 24 -2.98 -0.67 30.60
CA LYS A 24 -2.64 -2.03 31.08
C LYS A 24 -3.14 -3.15 30.14
N SER A 25 -3.32 -2.81 28.84
CA SER A 25 -3.85 -3.71 27.82
C SER A 25 -2.82 -3.96 26.72
N PRO A 26 -2.86 -5.14 26.06
CA PRO A 26 -2.04 -5.38 24.87
C PRO A 26 -2.37 -4.39 23.75
N VAL A 27 -1.33 -3.96 23.03
CA VAL A 27 -1.44 -3.11 21.84
C VAL A 27 -0.77 -3.79 20.65
N GLN A 28 -1.44 -3.81 19.53
CA GLN A 28 -0.90 -4.36 18.28
C GLN A 28 -0.63 -3.26 17.27
N ILE A 29 0.58 -3.26 16.70
CA ILE A 29 0.98 -2.37 15.61
C ILE A 29 0.76 -3.11 14.30
N ALA A 30 -0.19 -2.63 13.47
CA ALA A 30 -0.42 -3.17 12.14
C ALA A 30 0.37 -2.38 11.08
N MET A 31 0.95 -3.11 10.12
CA MET A 31 1.65 -2.53 8.98
C MET A 31 1.19 -3.17 7.68
N GLY A 32 0.81 -2.33 6.70
CA GLY A 32 0.33 -2.76 5.39
C GLY A 32 1.45 -3.02 4.38
N ILE A 33 2.49 -3.73 4.79
CA ILE A 33 3.58 -4.18 3.90
C ILE A 33 3.09 -5.40 3.13
N HIS A 34 3.40 -5.46 1.83
CA HIS A 34 3.03 -6.59 0.98
C HIS A 34 4.24 -7.18 0.21
N ALA A 35 4.04 -8.31 -0.46
CA ALA A 35 5.12 -9.06 -1.12
C ALA A 35 5.93 -8.24 -2.15
N GLY A 36 5.29 -7.34 -2.90
CA GLY A 36 5.96 -6.44 -3.84
C GLY A 36 6.95 -5.48 -3.18
N ASP A 37 6.70 -5.09 -1.92
CA ASP A 37 7.59 -4.19 -1.19
C ASP A 37 8.90 -4.87 -0.78
N HIS A 38 8.90 -6.18 -0.47
CA HIS A 38 10.12 -6.89 -0.05
C HIS A 38 11.20 -6.94 -1.12
N ALA A 39 10.80 -7.06 -2.38
CA ALA A 39 11.73 -7.15 -3.49
C ALA A 39 12.51 -5.83 -3.67
N ILE A 40 11.88 -4.71 -3.32
CA ILE A 40 12.40 -3.35 -3.56
C ILE A 40 13.03 -2.76 -2.30
N TYR A 41 12.41 -2.97 -1.13
CA TYR A 41 12.78 -2.31 0.12
C TYR A 41 13.24 -3.32 1.18
N PRO A 42 14.56 -3.38 1.50
CA PRO A 42 15.09 -4.28 2.54
C PRO A 42 14.41 -4.12 3.90
N ASP A 43 13.97 -2.90 4.24
CA ASP A 43 13.27 -2.57 5.50
C ASP A 43 11.78 -3.00 5.54
N CYS A 44 11.30 -3.64 4.46
CA CYS A 44 10.01 -4.32 4.41
C CYS A 44 10.10 -5.84 4.60
N ARG A 45 11.31 -6.42 4.63
CA ARG A 45 11.53 -7.86 4.76
C ARG A 45 11.29 -8.35 6.20
N GLN A 46 10.90 -9.62 6.33
CA GLN A 46 10.64 -10.23 7.64
C GLN A 46 11.86 -10.15 8.56
N GLU A 47 13.05 -10.45 8.06
CA GLU A 47 14.28 -10.42 8.84
C GLU A 47 14.56 -9.03 9.46
N PHE A 48 14.30 -7.98 8.69
CA PHE A 48 14.43 -6.62 9.22
C PHE A 48 13.36 -6.33 10.29
N ARG A 49 12.11 -6.76 10.05
CA ARG A 49 11.01 -6.58 11.01
C ARG A 49 11.28 -7.29 12.33
N ASP A 50 11.78 -8.53 12.26
CA ASP A 50 12.13 -9.31 13.45
C ASP A 50 13.28 -8.65 14.23
N ALA A 51 14.32 -8.18 13.54
CA ALA A 51 15.43 -7.47 14.16
C ALA A 51 14.99 -6.14 14.79
N ASP A 52 14.12 -5.39 14.12
CA ASP A 52 13.56 -4.13 14.60
C ASP A 52 12.71 -4.35 15.88
N TYR A 53 11.83 -5.36 15.84
CA TYR A 53 11.00 -5.71 16.99
C TYR A 53 11.83 -6.24 18.16
N LYS A 54 12.84 -7.07 17.87
CA LYS A 54 13.77 -7.55 18.91
C LYS A 54 14.51 -6.38 19.59
N ALA A 55 15.01 -5.44 18.80
CA ALA A 55 15.69 -4.25 19.35
C ALA A 55 14.75 -3.41 20.22
N PHE A 56 13.49 -3.27 19.82
CA PHE A 56 12.46 -2.61 20.63
C PHE A 56 12.24 -3.34 21.97
N CYS A 57 12.12 -4.67 21.95
CA CYS A 57 11.90 -5.47 23.16
C CYS A 57 13.08 -5.41 24.12
N GLU A 58 14.31 -5.50 23.62
CA GLU A 58 15.53 -5.43 24.43
C GLU A 58 15.76 -4.03 25.05
N GLY A 59 15.25 -3.00 24.38
CA GLY A 59 15.47 -1.60 24.78
C GLY A 59 14.38 -0.99 25.67
N ASN A 60 13.29 -1.72 25.98
CA ASN A 60 12.15 -1.15 26.69
C ASN A 60 11.55 -2.11 27.73
N TRP A 61 11.20 -1.56 28.90
CA TRP A 61 10.43 -2.26 29.92
C TRP A 61 8.99 -2.48 29.45
N ASP A 62 8.35 -3.58 29.86
CA ASP A 62 6.94 -3.92 29.56
C ASP A 62 6.63 -4.05 28.05
N SER A 63 7.64 -4.21 27.21
CA SER A 63 7.51 -4.30 25.74
C SER A 63 6.72 -5.53 25.28
N GLU A 64 6.59 -6.56 26.09
CA GLU A 64 5.81 -7.76 25.83
C GLU A 64 4.30 -7.49 25.63
N ARG A 65 3.83 -6.32 26.01
CA ARG A 65 2.45 -5.86 25.77
C ARG A 65 2.23 -5.30 24.38
N VAL A 66 3.30 -5.06 23.63
CA VAL A 66 3.20 -4.56 22.24
C VAL A 66 3.56 -5.67 21.28
N SER A 67 2.77 -5.89 20.26
CA SER A 67 3.05 -6.87 19.20
C SER A 67 3.02 -6.24 17.83
N ALA A 68 3.75 -6.83 16.88
CA ALA A 68 3.71 -6.45 15.46
C ALA A 68 2.76 -7.36 14.70
N TYR A 69 2.07 -6.80 13.70
CA TYR A 69 1.15 -7.51 12.81
C TYR A 69 1.31 -7.03 11.38
N THR A 70 1.66 -7.93 10.49
CA THR A 70 1.89 -7.68 9.06
C THR A 70 1.01 -8.61 8.22
N PRO A 71 -0.30 -8.34 8.13
CA PRO A 71 -1.28 -9.27 7.55
C PRO A 71 -1.05 -9.59 6.08
N TYR A 72 -0.35 -8.72 5.36
CA TYR A 72 -0.19 -8.82 3.91
C TYR A 72 1.25 -9.10 3.47
N LEU A 73 2.13 -9.48 4.39
CA LEU A 73 3.56 -9.60 4.12
C LEU A 73 3.88 -10.49 2.91
N ASP A 74 3.19 -11.61 2.76
CA ASP A 74 3.45 -12.64 1.75
C ASP A 74 2.41 -12.67 0.61
N VAL A 75 1.56 -11.65 0.51
CA VAL A 75 0.49 -11.57 -0.50
C VAL A 75 0.63 -10.34 -1.39
N ASP A 76 -0.06 -10.32 -2.52
CA ASP A 76 -0.02 -9.22 -3.48
C ASP A 76 -1.17 -8.20 -3.25
N LYS A 77 -1.19 -7.15 -4.08
CA LYS A 77 -2.24 -6.12 -4.00
C LYS A 77 -3.63 -6.66 -4.35
N PHE A 78 -3.73 -7.75 -5.11
CA PHE A 78 -5.01 -8.37 -5.41
C PHE A 78 -5.63 -8.99 -4.15
N ASP A 79 -4.83 -9.69 -3.35
CA ASP A 79 -5.31 -10.27 -2.09
C ASP A 79 -5.75 -9.18 -1.09
N ILE A 80 -5.02 -8.06 -1.05
CA ILE A 80 -5.41 -6.88 -0.26
C ILE A 80 -6.76 -6.33 -0.72
N LEU A 81 -7.01 -6.25 -2.03
CA LEU A 81 -8.30 -5.79 -2.56
C LEU A 81 -9.44 -6.75 -2.22
N LYS A 82 -9.22 -8.06 -2.29
CA LYS A 82 -10.21 -9.07 -1.91
C LYS A 82 -10.57 -8.99 -0.42
N ASP A 83 -9.57 -8.85 0.44
CA ASP A 83 -9.82 -8.65 1.87
C ASP A 83 -10.56 -7.35 2.13
N GLY A 84 -10.16 -6.28 1.45
CA GLY A 84 -10.84 -4.99 1.50
C GLY A 84 -12.30 -5.04 1.03
N GLU A 85 -12.62 -5.84 0.01
CA GLU A 85 -14.01 -6.07 -0.45
C GLU A 85 -14.82 -6.76 0.65
N SER A 86 -14.28 -7.82 1.24
CA SER A 86 -14.92 -8.53 2.35
C SER A 86 -15.11 -7.64 3.58
N CYS A 87 -14.12 -6.82 3.92
CA CYS A 87 -14.23 -5.84 5.01
C CYS A 87 -15.31 -4.79 4.75
N CYS A 88 -15.39 -4.28 3.51
CA CYS A 88 -16.42 -3.32 3.12
C CYS A 88 -17.83 -3.93 3.24
N GLU A 89 -18.02 -5.16 2.79
CA GLU A 89 -19.29 -5.89 2.95
C GLU A 89 -19.66 -6.05 4.43
N CYS A 90 -18.74 -6.52 5.26
CA CYS A 90 -18.98 -6.69 6.70
C CYS A 90 -19.34 -5.39 7.42
N LEU A 91 -18.77 -4.27 6.99
CA LEU A 91 -18.99 -2.94 7.59
C LEU A 91 -20.16 -2.19 6.97
N GLY A 92 -20.76 -2.71 5.89
CA GLY A 92 -21.85 -2.04 5.16
C GLY A 92 -21.40 -0.73 4.50
N ILE A 93 -20.15 -0.63 4.06
CA ILE A 93 -19.60 0.55 3.37
C ILE A 93 -19.32 0.22 1.90
N ASP A 94 -19.44 1.24 1.04
CA ASP A 94 -19.21 1.07 -0.38
C ASP A 94 -17.71 0.97 -0.70
N PHE A 95 -17.31 -0.09 -1.37
CA PHE A 95 -15.92 -0.37 -1.74
C PHE A 95 -15.33 0.75 -2.62
N ASP A 96 -16.07 1.21 -3.64
CA ASP A 96 -15.57 2.25 -4.55
C ASP A 96 -15.42 3.60 -3.83
N GLU A 97 -16.32 3.90 -2.87
CA GLU A 97 -16.21 5.08 -2.03
C GLU A 97 -14.94 5.07 -1.14
N VAL A 98 -14.51 3.89 -0.70
CA VAL A 98 -13.25 3.72 0.04
C VAL A 98 -12.06 3.88 -0.90
N TYR A 99 -12.02 3.05 -1.95
CA TYR A 99 -10.83 2.93 -2.79
C TYR A 99 -10.57 4.14 -3.69
N LYS A 100 -11.58 4.91 -4.06
CA LYS A 100 -11.38 6.19 -4.77
C LYS A 100 -10.63 7.25 -3.95
N ARG A 101 -10.52 7.05 -2.62
CA ARG A 101 -9.79 7.93 -1.70
C ARG A 101 -8.38 7.44 -1.41
N THR A 102 -8.00 6.28 -1.91
CA THR A 102 -6.66 5.72 -1.77
C THR A 102 -5.79 6.12 -2.95
N ASN A 103 -4.48 6.19 -2.75
CA ASN A 103 -3.50 6.46 -3.80
C ASN A 103 -2.25 5.63 -3.59
N THR A 104 -1.75 5.00 -4.64
CA THR A 104 -0.47 4.28 -4.66
C THR A 104 0.58 4.99 -5.51
N SER A 105 0.19 5.99 -6.32
CA SER A 105 1.10 6.72 -7.19
C SER A 105 2.06 7.60 -6.40
N TYR A 106 3.35 7.46 -6.68
CA TYR A 106 4.40 8.37 -6.19
C TYR A 106 4.55 9.63 -7.07
N LYS A 107 3.85 9.69 -8.19
CA LYS A 107 3.89 10.80 -9.16
C LYS A 107 2.47 11.30 -9.45
N PRO A 108 1.72 11.77 -8.44
CA PRO A 108 0.36 12.27 -8.68
C PRO A 108 0.41 13.47 -9.62
N ILE A 109 -0.58 13.54 -10.52
CA ILE A 109 -0.68 14.56 -11.55
C ILE A 109 -1.80 15.52 -11.18
N LYS A 110 -1.55 16.81 -11.34
CA LYS A 110 -2.48 17.87 -10.96
C LYS A 110 -2.98 18.59 -12.21
N PHE A 111 -4.29 18.55 -12.44
CA PHE A 111 -4.94 19.31 -13.51
C PHE A 111 -5.95 20.30 -12.97
N PHE A 112 -6.16 21.36 -13.75
CA PHE A 112 -7.20 22.33 -13.51
C PHE A 112 -8.54 21.76 -13.98
N HIS A 113 -9.43 21.47 -13.06
CA HIS A 113 -10.69 20.78 -13.39
C HIS A 113 -11.83 21.74 -13.77
N THR A 114 -11.84 22.92 -13.13
CA THR A 114 -12.79 24.02 -13.42
C THR A 114 -12.09 25.33 -13.13
N SER A 115 -12.68 26.48 -13.50
CA SER A 115 -12.13 27.80 -13.29
C SER A 115 -11.66 28.13 -11.86
N THR A 116 -11.94 27.25 -10.89
CA THR A 116 -11.63 27.49 -9.48
C THR A 116 -11.07 26.30 -8.72
N ARG A 117 -10.98 25.09 -9.32
CA ARG A 117 -10.57 23.87 -8.59
C ARG A 117 -9.53 23.04 -9.32
N TRP A 118 -8.45 22.71 -8.61
CA TRP A 118 -7.51 21.69 -8.98
C TRP A 118 -8.01 20.31 -8.55
N LYS A 119 -7.76 19.29 -9.41
CA LYS A 119 -8.00 17.89 -9.09
C LYS A 119 -6.67 17.13 -9.22
N TRP A 120 -6.44 16.23 -8.28
CA TRP A 120 -5.33 15.29 -8.31
C TRP A 120 -5.76 13.97 -8.97
N TYR A 121 -4.86 13.41 -9.73
CA TYR A 121 -5.02 12.15 -10.43
C TYR A 121 -3.83 11.25 -10.12
N SER A 122 -4.04 9.92 -10.09
CA SER A 122 -2.95 8.96 -10.11
C SER A 122 -2.32 8.94 -11.51
N ASP A 123 -1.00 8.77 -11.57
CA ASP A 123 -0.39 8.31 -12.81
C ASP A 123 -0.73 6.83 -13.03
N TYR A 124 -0.64 6.34 -14.25
CA TYR A 124 -0.88 4.92 -14.56
C TYR A 124 0.38 4.22 -15.10
N LYS A 125 1.51 4.92 -15.12
CA LYS A 125 2.77 4.48 -15.75
C LYS A 125 3.83 4.02 -14.74
N SER A 126 3.78 4.47 -13.49
CA SER A 126 4.73 4.03 -12.46
C SER A 126 4.45 2.59 -12.02
N ALA A 127 5.50 1.87 -11.62
CA ALA A 127 5.39 0.47 -11.20
C ALA A 127 4.31 0.26 -10.13
N SER A 128 4.23 1.14 -9.13
CA SER A 128 3.22 1.06 -8.07
C SER A 128 1.79 1.25 -8.58
N SER A 129 1.60 2.07 -9.63
CA SER A 129 0.30 2.26 -10.28
C SER A 129 -0.05 1.06 -11.16
N VAL A 130 0.93 0.52 -11.91
CA VAL A 130 0.73 -0.69 -12.72
C VAL A 130 0.33 -1.89 -11.85
N GLU A 131 1.00 -2.13 -10.72
CA GLU A 131 0.62 -3.18 -9.77
C GLU A 131 -0.80 -2.98 -9.21
N ARG A 132 -1.22 -1.73 -8.97
CA ARG A 132 -2.58 -1.44 -8.55
C ARG A 132 -3.60 -1.76 -9.64
N ILE A 133 -3.31 -1.32 -10.87
CA ILE A 133 -4.19 -1.57 -12.04
C ILE A 133 -4.30 -3.08 -12.28
N GLU A 134 -3.18 -3.82 -12.22
CA GLU A 134 -3.17 -5.28 -12.33
C GLU A 134 -4.09 -5.94 -11.28
N ALA A 135 -4.02 -5.48 -10.03
CA ALA A 135 -4.86 -6.00 -8.96
C ALA A 135 -6.36 -5.77 -9.24
N PHE A 136 -6.75 -4.61 -9.76
CA PHE A 136 -8.13 -4.33 -10.16
C PHE A 136 -8.57 -5.13 -11.41
N ILE A 137 -7.67 -5.36 -12.36
CA ILE A 137 -7.92 -6.27 -13.50
C ILE A 137 -8.20 -7.68 -13.00
N LYS A 138 -7.37 -8.22 -12.11
CA LYS A 138 -7.56 -9.55 -11.49
C LYS A 138 -8.86 -9.62 -10.67
N LEU A 139 -9.25 -8.53 -10.02
CA LEU A 139 -10.51 -8.45 -9.27
C LEU A 139 -11.75 -8.40 -10.21
N GLY A 140 -11.55 -8.13 -11.49
CA GLY A 140 -12.62 -8.08 -12.49
C GLY A 140 -13.48 -6.82 -12.45
N ARG A 141 -12.95 -5.71 -11.90
CA ARG A 141 -13.66 -4.42 -11.82
C ARG A 141 -12.73 -3.24 -12.09
N PRO A 142 -13.27 -2.10 -12.58
CA PRO A 142 -12.48 -0.88 -12.76
C PRO A 142 -11.97 -0.33 -11.43
N ASP A 143 -10.76 0.25 -11.45
CA ASP A 143 -10.29 1.05 -10.32
C ASP A 143 -11.08 2.36 -10.23
N PRO A 144 -11.65 2.71 -9.06
CA PRO A 144 -12.43 3.93 -8.91
C PRO A 144 -11.62 5.22 -8.84
N VAL A 145 -10.27 5.16 -8.83
CA VAL A 145 -9.46 6.39 -8.86
C VAL A 145 -9.43 6.99 -10.27
N ALA A 146 -9.20 8.30 -10.33
CA ALA A 146 -9.02 9.00 -11.60
C ALA A 146 -7.56 8.96 -12.01
N TYR A 147 -7.30 8.61 -13.27
CA TYR A 147 -5.98 8.57 -13.87
C TYR A 147 -5.72 9.74 -14.82
N ALA A 148 -4.46 10.14 -14.97
CA ALA A 148 -4.02 11.14 -15.94
C ALA A 148 -2.56 10.92 -16.34
N ASP A 149 -2.15 11.57 -17.43
CA ASP A 149 -0.76 11.81 -17.79
C ASP A 149 -0.52 13.30 -18.07
N GLU A 150 0.60 13.65 -18.69
CA GLU A 150 0.99 15.02 -18.97
C GLU A 150 0.03 15.73 -19.96
N THR A 151 -0.74 14.96 -20.72
CA THR A 151 -1.68 15.47 -21.72
C THR A 151 -3.08 15.70 -21.15
N GLY A 152 -3.42 15.06 -20.05
CA GLY A 152 -4.71 15.20 -19.37
C GLY A 152 -5.25 13.93 -18.73
N PRO A 153 -6.49 13.98 -18.24
CA PRO A 153 -7.17 12.82 -17.70
C PRO A 153 -7.36 11.71 -18.73
N VAL A 154 -7.15 10.45 -18.31
CA VAL A 154 -7.39 9.26 -19.11
C VAL A 154 -8.49 8.40 -18.49
N ASN A 155 -9.16 7.60 -19.30
CA ASN A 155 -10.16 6.64 -18.82
C ASN A 155 -9.50 5.34 -18.31
N TRP A 156 -10.29 4.49 -17.66
CA TRP A 156 -9.84 3.20 -17.15
C TRP A 156 -9.26 2.29 -18.24
N GLU A 157 -9.90 2.21 -19.41
CA GLU A 157 -9.43 1.33 -20.48
C GLU A 157 -8.05 1.71 -21.00
N THR A 158 -7.74 3.01 -21.10
CA THR A 158 -6.39 3.47 -21.44
C THR A 158 -5.36 3.05 -20.41
N ALA A 159 -5.65 3.23 -19.12
CA ALA A 159 -4.75 2.83 -18.03
C ALA A 159 -4.57 1.30 -17.99
N LYS A 160 -5.65 0.55 -18.18
CA LYS A 160 -5.67 -0.91 -18.24
C LYS A 160 -4.80 -1.46 -19.37
N ILE A 161 -5.03 -0.99 -20.61
CA ILE A 161 -4.26 -1.45 -21.79
C ILE A 161 -2.77 -1.21 -21.57
N HIS A 162 -2.39 -0.03 -21.09
CA HIS A 162 -0.98 0.28 -20.80
C HIS A 162 -0.38 -0.66 -19.74
N ALA A 163 -1.12 -0.98 -18.69
CA ALA A 163 -0.64 -1.90 -17.67
C ALA A 163 -0.50 -3.33 -18.20
N GLU A 164 -1.46 -3.80 -19.02
CA GLU A 164 -1.42 -5.13 -19.65
C GLU A 164 -0.22 -5.26 -20.62
N GLU A 165 0.08 -4.24 -21.42
CA GLU A 165 1.25 -4.20 -22.28
C GLU A 165 2.56 -4.28 -21.50
N LEU A 166 2.71 -3.47 -20.44
CA LEU A 166 3.92 -3.50 -19.59
C LEU A 166 4.10 -4.83 -18.86
N LEU A 167 3.03 -5.41 -18.35
CA LEU A 167 3.07 -6.72 -17.67
C LEU A 167 3.45 -7.82 -18.65
N TYR A 168 2.97 -7.77 -19.89
CA TYR A 168 3.36 -8.69 -20.94
C TYR A 168 4.86 -8.58 -21.25
N ASP A 169 5.37 -7.36 -21.45
CA ASP A 169 6.79 -7.12 -21.72
C ASP A 169 7.68 -7.62 -20.57
N TRP A 170 7.32 -7.35 -19.31
CA TRP A 170 8.04 -7.86 -18.15
C TRP A 170 8.03 -9.40 -18.06
N ALA A 171 6.94 -10.04 -18.45
CA ALA A 171 6.86 -11.51 -18.47
C ALA A 171 7.75 -12.11 -19.56
N VAL A 172 7.82 -11.47 -20.74
CA VAL A 172 8.69 -11.89 -21.84
C VAL A 172 10.16 -11.72 -21.49
N ASP A 173 10.53 -10.61 -20.85
CA ASP A 173 11.92 -10.37 -20.45
C ASP A 173 12.38 -11.35 -19.36
N LYS A 174 11.55 -11.67 -18.39
CA LYS A 174 11.85 -12.70 -17.36
C LYS A 174 11.93 -14.12 -17.92
N GLY A 175 11.29 -14.39 -19.04
CA GLY A 175 11.34 -15.71 -19.71
C GLY A 175 12.56 -15.88 -20.62
N ARG A 176 13.41 -14.86 -20.76
CA ARG A 176 14.66 -14.87 -21.56
C ARG A 176 15.92 -15.10 -20.72
N ASP A 177 15.82 -15.05 -19.39
CA ASP A 177 16.87 -15.37 -18.41
C ASP A 177 16.77 -16.84 -17.94
#